data_b40a51b9d27fee8089d55983b6d01dd7
#
_entry.id   b40a51b9d27fee8089d55983b6d01dd7
#
_cell.length_a   1.000
_cell.length_b   1.000
_cell.length_c   1.000
_cell.angle_alpha   90.00
_cell.angle_beta   90.00
_cell.angle_gamma   90.00
#
_symmetry.space_group_name_H-M   'P 1'
#
loop_
_entity.id
_entity.type
_entity.pdbx_description
1 polymer ?
#
loop_
_entity_poly.entity_id
_entity_poly.type
_entity_poly.pdbx_seq_one_letter_code
_entity_poly.pdbx_strand_id
1 'polypeptide(L)'
;DWSSDVCSSDLKVDAITGVIDQSTGSVSIRAIFPNKEHVLRSGGTANVLIPYAMENVITIPQSATVEIQDKKFVYVLQPDNTVKYTEIKIFNLDNGKDYLVTSGLNSGDKIVIEGVQNLKDGQKVQPITPAQKEANYQQHLKDQHDGNLATAFN
;
A
#
# COMPACT_ATOMS: atom_id res chain seq x y z
N ASP A 1 -14.30 6.71 -22.77
CA ASP A 1 -13.32 6.65 -21.71
C ASP A 1 -12.03 7.33 -22.19
N TRP A 2 -11.93 8.63 -21.94
CA TRP A 2 -10.81 9.45 -22.41
C TRP A 2 -9.73 9.49 -21.32
N SER A 3 -9.12 8.35 -21.05
CA SER A 3 -7.86 8.29 -20.33
C SER A 3 -6.72 8.40 -21.34
N SER A 4 -6.44 9.59 -21.80
CA SER A 4 -5.21 9.84 -22.55
C SER A 4 -4.08 10.06 -21.52
N ASP A 5 -3.41 8.99 -21.15
CA ASP A 5 -2.14 9.04 -20.45
C ASP A 5 -1.08 9.63 -21.41
N VAL A 6 -1.04 10.95 -21.47
CA VAL A 6 0.08 11.65 -22.13
C VAL A 6 1.27 11.55 -21.18
N CYS A 7 1.97 10.43 -21.26
CA CYS A 7 3.23 10.25 -20.54
C CYS A 7 4.31 11.08 -21.26
N SER A 8 4.42 12.37 -20.91
CA SER A 8 5.52 13.20 -21.37
C SER A 8 6.67 13.09 -20.37
N SER A 9 7.72 12.38 -20.77
CA SER A 9 8.95 12.24 -19.99
C SER A 9 9.82 13.50 -19.91
N ASP A 10 9.41 14.59 -20.57
CA ASP A 10 10.23 15.79 -20.77
C ASP A 10 9.74 17.01 -19.96
N LEU A 11 9.06 16.76 -18.85
CA LEU A 11 8.64 17.83 -17.94
C LEU A 11 9.86 18.42 -17.21
N LYS A 12 10.07 19.73 -17.34
CA LYS A 12 11.13 20.43 -16.60
C LYS A 12 10.49 21.42 -15.63
N VAL A 13 10.89 21.33 -14.36
CA VAL A 13 10.57 22.36 -13.38
C VAL A 13 11.37 23.63 -13.73
N ASP A 14 10.67 24.70 -14.01
CA ASP A 14 11.25 25.98 -14.42
C ASP A 14 11.36 26.94 -13.25
N ALA A 15 10.36 26.97 -12.37
CA ALA A 15 10.37 27.85 -11.21
C ALA A 15 9.61 27.25 -10.03
N ILE A 16 10.08 27.54 -8.83
CA ILE A 16 9.39 27.28 -7.57
C ILE A 16 9.18 28.64 -6.92
N THR A 17 7.95 28.98 -6.57
CA THR A 17 7.69 30.23 -5.88
C THR A 17 8.25 30.17 -4.47
N GLY A 18 9.04 31.17 -4.07
CA GLY A 18 9.57 31.27 -2.70
C GLY A 18 8.54 31.75 -1.67
N VAL A 19 7.27 31.88 -2.06
CA VAL A 19 6.18 32.37 -1.20
C VAL A 19 5.20 31.23 -0.95
N ILE A 20 4.95 30.98 0.32
CA ILE A 20 3.91 30.02 0.75
C ILE A 20 2.58 30.75 0.76
N ASP A 21 1.58 30.23 0.08
CA ASP A 21 0.21 30.71 0.20
C ASP A 21 -0.30 30.37 1.60
N GLN A 22 -0.54 31.40 2.41
CA GLN A 22 -0.94 31.23 3.82
C GLN A 22 -2.34 30.63 3.99
N SER A 23 -3.18 30.70 2.97
CA SER A 23 -4.54 30.15 3.01
C SER A 23 -4.57 28.64 2.78
N THR A 24 -3.66 28.12 1.96
CA THR A 24 -3.60 26.71 1.56
C THR A 24 -2.38 25.97 2.11
N GLY A 25 -1.39 26.70 2.63
CA GLY A 25 -0.11 26.14 3.07
C GLY A 25 0.72 25.56 1.92
N SER A 26 0.40 25.89 0.67
CA SER A 26 1.02 25.32 -0.52
C SER A 26 2.02 26.26 -1.18
N VAL A 27 2.93 25.67 -1.97
CA VAL A 27 3.90 26.37 -2.81
C VAL A 27 3.58 26.08 -4.26
N SER A 28 3.59 27.11 -5.11
CA SER A 28 3.36 26.92 -6.54
C SER A 28 4.65 26.51 -7.24
N ILE A 29 4.55 25.45 -8.03
CA ILE A 29 5.63 24.99 -8.89
C ILE A 29 5.20 25.17 -10.34
N ARG A 30 6.08 25.79 -11.14
CA ARG A 30 5.89 25.91 -12.59
C ARG A 30 6.74 24.88 -13.30
N ALA A 31 6.11 24.12 -14.17
CA ALA A 31 6.78 23.17 -15.04
C ALA A 31 6.45 23.45 -16.49
N ILE A 32 7.41 23.21 -17.37
CA ILE A 32 7.28 23.38 -18.82
C ILE A 32 7.40 22.00 -19.45
N PHE A 33 6.50 21.68 -20.36
CA PHE A 33 6.55 20.47 -21.16
C PHE A 33 6.08 20.76 -22.60
N PRO A 34 6.59 20.04 -23.59
CA PRO A 34 6.19 20.22 -24.98
C PRO A 34 4.78 19.67 -25.21
N ASN A 35 3.90 20.49 -25.79
CA ASN A 35 2.55 20.10 -26.17
C ASN A 35 2.44 20.06 -27.72
N LYS A 36 3.21 19.15 -28.35
CA LYS A 36 3.34 19.08 -29.81
C LYS A 36 2.03 18.75 -30.52
N GLU A 37 1.18 17.95 -29.88
CA GLU A 37 -0.09 17.52 -30.44
C GLU A 37 -1.26 18.41 -30.06
N HIS A 38 -1.01 19.50 -29.32
CA HIS A 38 -2.03 20.45 -28.87
C HIS A 38 -3.22 19.81 -28.11
N VAL A 39 -2.98 18.68 -27.46
CA VAL A 39 -3.99 17.95 -26.67
C VAL A 39 -4.39 18.74 -25.42
N LEU A 40 -3.41 19.38 -24.81
CA LEU A 40 -3.62 20.18 -23.60
C LEU A 40 -3.99 21.60 -23.97
N ARG A 41 -5.05 22.11 -23.35
CA ARG A 41 -5.58 23.46 -23.59
C ARG A 41 -5.40 24.33 -22.35
N SER A 42 -5.23 25.63 -22.55
CA SER A 42 -5.17 26.62 -21.46
C SER A 42 -6.46 26.55 -20.63
N GLY A 43 -6.31 26.60 -19.29
CA GLY A 43 -7.42 26.51 -18.34
C GLY A 43 -7.83 25.07 -17.98
N GLY A 44 -7.21 24.07 -18.57
CA GLY A 44 -7.41 22.67 -18.19
C GLY A 44 -6.75 22.34 -16.85
N THR A 45 -7.30 21.32 -16.16
CA THR A 45 -6.69 20.72 -14.96
C THR A 45 -6.02 19.41 -15.34
N ALA A 46 -4.91 19.09 -14.70
CA ALA A 46 -4.17 17.85 -14.91
C ALA A 46 -3.58 17.36 -13.59
N ASN A 47 -3.36 16.06 -13.50
CA ASN A 47 -2.61 15.46 -12.39
C ASN A 47 -1.17 15.26 -12.82
N VAL A 48 -0.24 15.74 -12.03
CA VAL A 48 1.19 15.53 -12.26
C VAL A 48 1.65 14.40 -11.34
N LEU A 49 2.13 13.31 -11.95
CA LEU A 49 2.72 12.19 -11.22
C LEU A 49 4.23 12.39 -11.18
N ILE A 50 4.76 12.53 -9.98
CA ILE A 50 6.20 12.66 -9.76
C ILE A 50 6.72 11.29 -9.32
N PRO A 51 7.48 10.57 -10.16
CA PRO A 51 8.07 9.32 -9.75
C PRO A 51 9.13 9.59 -8.68
N TYR A 52 9.01 8.93 -7.57
CA TYR A 52 9.97 9.01 -6.47
C TYR A 52 10.64 7.64 -6.30
N ALA A 53 11.92 7.57 -6.60
CA ALA A 53 12.71 6.37 -6.39
C ALA A 53 13.41 6.44 -5.03
N MET A 54 13.17 5.47 -4.19
CA MET A 54 13.93 5.24 -2.95
C MET A 54 14.67 3.92 -3.05
N GLU A 55 15.94 3.94 -2.70
CA GLU A 55 16.74 2.72 -2.60
C GLU A 55 16.63 2.14 -1.18
N ASN A 56 16.80 0.82 -1.08
CA ASN A 56 16.82 0.08 0.19
C ASN A 56 15.54 0.24 1.04
N VAL A 57 14.38 0.29 0.41
CA VAL A 57 13.08 0.30 1.09
C VAL A 57 12.29 -0.97 0.78
N ILE A 58 11.50 -1.40 1.75
CA ILE A 58 10.59 -2.54 1.61
C ILE A 58 9.18 -2.00 1.55
N THR A 59 8.42 -2.38 0.53
CA THR A 59 7.01 -2.01 0.41
C THR A 59 6.15 -3.06 1.09
N ILE A 60 5.27 -2.63 2.00
CA ILE A 60 4.32 -3.50 2.69
C ILE A 60 2.92 -2.92 2.62
N PRO A 61 1.86 -3.75 2.55
CA PRO A 61 0.50 -3.25 2.62
C PRO A 61 0.19 -2.66 4.00
N GLN A 62 -0.59 -1.59 4.05
CA GLN A 62 -1.00 -0.94 5.31
C GLN A 62 -1.75 -1.92 6.23
N SER A 63 -2.50 -2.87 5.66
CA SER A 63 -3.22 -3.90 6.41
C SER A 63 -2.33 -4.83 7.24
N ALA A 64 -1.03 -4.93 6.89
CA ALA A 64 -0.06 -5.72 7.65
C ALA A 64 0.47 -5.01 8.89
N THR A 65 0.11 -3.74 9.09
CA THR A 65 0.63 -2.92 10.19
C THR A 65 -0.37 -2.76 11.32
N VAL A 66 0.15 -2.67 12.53
CA VAL A 66 -0.59 -2.29 13.73
C VAL A 66 -0.04 -0.95 14.21
N GLU A 67 -0.91 0.02 14.42
CA GLU A 67 -0.53 1.34 14.91
C GLU A 67 -0.86 1.48 16.40
N ILE A 68 0.14 1.86 17.17
CA ILE A 68 0.01 2.14 18.60
C ILE A 68 0.79 3.42 18.89
N GLN A 69 0.10 4.47 19.34
CA GLN A 69 0.71 5.73 19.79
C GLN A 69 1.74 6.28 18.77
N ASP A 70 1.31 6.60 17.58
CA ASP A 70 2.15 7.16 16.50
C ASP A 70 3.31 6.26 16.01
N LYS A 71 3.38 5.03 16.49
CA LYS A 71 4.35 4.02 16.07
C LYS A 71 3.66 2.92 15.29
N LYS A 72 4.34 2.45 14.26
CA LYS A 72 3.85 1.34 13.44
C LYS A 72 4.68 0.09 13.69
N PHE A 73 3.95 -1.02 13.76
CA PHE A 73 4.53 -2.32 14.05
C PHE A 73 4.04 -3.34 13.03
N VAL A 74 4.81 -4.38 12.85
CA VAL A 74 4.47 -5.56 12.06
C VAL A 74 4.78 -6.82 12.85
N TYR A 75 4.09 -7.90 12.51
CA TYR A 75 4.41 -9.23 13.01
C TYR A 75 5.30 -9.95 12.00
N VAL A 76 6.56 -10.18 12.37
CA VAL A 76 7.54 -10.95 11.58
C VAL A 76 7.46 -12.41 11.99
N LEU A 77 7.26 -13.29 11.02
CA LEU A 77 7.22 -14.73 11.23
C LEU A 77 8.65 -15.25 11.42
N GLN A 78 8.88 -15.90 12.55
CA GLN A 78 10.15 -16.55 12.88
C GLN A 78 10.20 -17.99 12.32
N PRO A 79 11.38 -18.60 12.19
CA PRO A 79 11.53 -19.95 11.66
C PRO A 79 10.85 -21.04 12.49
N ASP A 80 10.58 -20.77 13.77
CA ASP A 80 9.87 -21.66 14.72
C ASP A 80 8.34 -21.51 14.65
N ASN A 81 7.83 -20.78 13.67
CA ASN A 81 6.42 -20.42 13.50
C ASN A 81 5.86 -19.55 14.64
N THR A 82 6.68 -18.83 15.35
CA THR A 82 6.23 -17.76 16.24
C THR A 82 6.24 -16.42 15.53
N VAL A 83 5.42 -15.48 15.98
CA VAL A 83 5.43 -14.13 15.47
C VAL A 83 6.14 -13.19 16.45
N LYS A 84 7.01 -12.35 15.89
CA LYS A 84 7.71 -11.31 16.65
C LYS A 84 7.13 -9.95 16.31
N TYR A 85 6.74 -9.22 17.34
CA TYR A 85 6.26 -7.85 17.21
C TYR A 85 7.43 -6.89 16.99
N THR A 86 7.50 -6.26 15.85
CA THR A 86 8.67 -5.47 15.42
C THR A 86 8.24 -4.06 15.07
N GLU A 87 8.86 -3.05 15.68
CA GLU A 87 8.67 -1.64 15.34
C GLU A 87 9.31 -1.34 13.99
N ILE A 88 8.59 -0.64 13.14
CA ILE A 88 9.06 -0.20 11.83
C ILE A 88 9.00 1.32 11.71
N LYS A 89 9.94 1.87 10.94
CA LYS A 89 9.86 3.25 10.49
C LYS A 89 9.41 3.27 9.04
N ILE A 90 8.42 4.10 8.77
CA ILE A 90 7.84 4.20 7.45
C ILE A 90 8.09 5.59 6.86
N PHE A 91 8.11 5.62 5.53
CA PHE A 91 7.88 6.82 4.75
C PHE A 91 6.46 6.73 4.20
N ASN A 92 5.64 7.73 4.44
CA ASN A 92 4.27 7.75 3.96
C ASN A 92 4.28 7.90 2.44
N LEU A 93 3.89 6.85 1.75
CA LEU A 93 3.59 6.91 0.33
C LEU A 93 2.12 7.33 0.20
N ASP A 94 1.87 8.33 -0.62
CA ASP A 94 0.53 8.92 -0.75
C ASP A 94 -0.40 8.12 -1.70
N ASN A 95 -0.22 6.78 -1.75
CA ASN A 95 -1.10 5.90 -2.53
C ASN A 95 -2.25 5.30 -1.71
N GLY A 96 -2.27 5.52 -0.40
CA GLY A 96 -3.30 5.05 0.53
C GLY A 96 -3.38 3.52 0.71
N LYS A 97 -2.48 2.74 0.10
CA LYS A 97 -2.50 1.27 0.15
C LYS A 97 -1.27 0.67 0.81
N ASP A 98 -0.10 1.25 0.56
CA ASP A 98 1.17 0.69 0.96
C ASP A 98 1.99 1.67 1.78
N TYR A 99 2.87 1.13 2.62
CA TYR A 99 3.92 1.87 3.30
C TYR A 99 5.28 1.48 2.77
N LEU A 100 6.17 2.45 2.64
CA LEU A 100 7.58 2.24 2.42
C LEU A 100 8.29 2.14 3.76
N VAL A 101 8.78 0.95 4.09
CA VAL A 101 9.53 0.71 5.32
C VAL A 101 10.99 1.07 5.09
N THR A 102 11.48 2.04 5.86
CA THR A 102 12.86 2.52 5.80
C THR A 102 13.76 1.83 6.82
N SER A 103 13.19 1.26 7.89
CA SER A 103 13.94 0.49 8.88
C SER A 103 13.01 -0.42 9.71
N GLY A 104 13.58 -1.47 10.29
CA GLY A 104 12.86 -2.42 11.15
C GLY A 104 12.56 -3.75 10.47
N LEU A 105 12.73 -3.86 9.15
CA LEU A 105 12.62 -5.10 8.39
C LEU A 105 13.87 -5.34 7.56
N ASN A 106 14.16 -6.59 7.29
CA ASN A 106 15.18 -7.02 6.36
C ASN A 106 14.55 -7.64 5.10
N SER A 107 15.27 -7.55 3.99
CA SER A 107 14.85 -8.22 2.76
C SER A 107 14.80 -9.74 2.98
N GLY A 108 13.64 -10.33 2.68
CA GLY A 108 13.39 -11.75 2.89
C GLY A 108 12.62 -12.09 4.17
N ASP A 109 12.39 -11.12 5.06
CA ASP A 109 11.53 -11.32 6.23
C ASP A 109 10.11 -11.65 5.78
N LYS A 110 9.48 -12.62 6.44
CA LYS A 110 8.08 -12.97 6.23
C LYS A 110 7.22 -12.22 7.23
N ILE A 111 6.26 -11.46 6.75
CA ILE A 111 5.34 -10.70 7.61
C ILE A 111 3.93 -11.28 7.52
N VAL A 112 3.16 -11.10 8.60
CA VAL A 112 1.74 -11.43 8.62
C VAL A 112 0.96 -10.28 8.00
N ILE A 113 0.16 -10.56 6.97
CA ILE A 113 -0.64 -9.56 6.24
C ILE A 113 -2.07 -9.49 6.77
N GLU A 114 -2.61 -10.60 7.22
CA GLU A 114 -3.99 -10.71 7.69
C GLU A 114 -4.07 -11.31 9.10
N GLY A 115 -5.08 -10.91 9.85
CA GLY A 115 -5.29 -11.40 11.22
C GLY A 115 -4.40 -10.73 12.27
N VAL A 116 -3.68 -9.68 11.89
CA VAL A 116 -2.72 -8.96 12.77
C VAL A 116 -3.33 -8.48 14.08
N GLN A 117 -4.63 -8.15 14.08
CA GLN A 117 -5.33 -7.62 15.26
C GLN A 117 -5.52 -8.64 16.39
N ASN A 118 -5.45 -9.93 16.07
CA ASN A 118 -5.68 -11.03 17.02
C ASN A 118 -4.38 -11.67 17.50
N LEU A 119 -3.23 -11.18 17.04
CA LEU A 119 -1.93 -11.74 17.37
C LEU A 119 -1.32 -11.08 18.60
N LYS A 120 -0.54 -11.88 19.33
CA LYS A 120 0.31 -11.42 20.44
C LYS A 120 1.75 -11.75 20.14
N ASP A 121 2.65 -10.94 20.69
CA ASP A 121 4.09 -11.19 20.57
C ASP A 121 4.46 -12.57 21.11
N GLY A 122 5.31 -13.30 20.37
CA GLY A 122 5.70 -14.66 20.71
C GLY A 122 4.64 -15.73 20.46
N GLN A 123 3.46 -15.38 19.92
CA GLN A 123 2.41 -16.35 19.66
C GLN A 123 2.82 -17.29 18.53
N LYS A 124 2.58 -18.59 18.74
CA LYS A 124 2.76 -19.60 17.71
C LYS A 124 1.59 -19.55 16.73
N VAL A 125 1.90 -19.49 15.44
CA VAL A 125 0.92 -19.40 14.37
C VAL A 125 1.14 -20.49 13.33
N GLN A 126 0.08 -20.82 12.60
CA GLN A 126 0.17 -21.66 11.43
C GLN A 126 -0.04 -20.78 10.20
N PRO A 127 1.04 -20.44 9.48
CA PRO A 127 0.94 -19.58 8.31
C PRO A 127 0.18 -20.30 7.19
N ILE A 128 -0.77 -19.61 6.58
CA ILE A 128 -1.49 -20.05 5.39
C ILE A 128 -1.02 -19.20 4.20
N THR A 129 -0.75 -19.86 3.11
CA THR A 129 -0.42 -19.14 1.86
C THR A 129 -1.69 -18.60 1.20
N PRO A 130 -1.59 -17.59 0.31
CA PRO A 130 -2.76 -17.09 -0.43
C PRO A 130 -3.52 -18.19 -1.19
N ALA A 131 -2.81 -19.17 -1.76
CA ALA A 131 -3.42 -20.30 -2.44
C ALA A 131 -4.20 -21.23 -1.48
N GLN A 132 -3.67 -21.48 -0.29
CA GLN A 132 -4.37 -22.24 0.74
C GLN A 132 -5.58 -21.50 1.30
N LYS A 133 -5.49 -20.17 1.42
CA LYS A 133 -6.63 -19.35 1.82
C LYS A 133 -7.77 -19.48 0.82
N GLU A 134 -7.47 -19.36 -0.46
CA GLU A 134 -8.48 -19.51 -1.52
C GLU A 134 -9.09 -20.92 -1.52
N ALA A 135 -8.27 -21.96 -1.37
CA ALA A 135 -8.77 -23.34 -1.27
C ALA A 135 -9.70 -23.53 -0.07
N ASN A 136 -9.32 -22.99 1.10
CA ASN A 136 -10.14 -23.06 2.31
C ASN A 136 -11.46 -22.29 2.14
N TYR A 137 -11.41 -21.12 1.48
CA TYR A 137 -12.62 -20.34 1.19
C TYR A 137 -13.59 -21.09 0.27
N GLN A 138 -13.07 -21.69 -0.80
CA GLN A 138 -13.86 -22.51 -1.73
C GLN A 138 -14.44 -23.75 -1.04
N GLN A 139 -13.69 -24.36 -0.13
CA GLN A 139 -14.19 -25.47 0.68
C GLN A 139 -15.36 -25.03 1.56
N HIS A 140 -15.22 -23.91 2.28
CA HIS A 140 -16.27 -23.36 3.13
C HIS A 140 -17.56 -23.03 2.36
N LEU A 141 -17.43 -22.51 1.15
CA LEU A 141 -18.58 -22.22 0.28
C LEU A 141 -19.30 -23.52 -0.12
N LYS A 142 -18.57 -24.60 -0.40
CA LYS A 142 -19.15 -25.90 -0.72
C LYS A 142 -19.89 -26.48 0.48
N ASP A 143 -19.27 -26.46 1.65
CA ASP A 143 -19.85 -26.98 2.90
C ASP A 143 -21.14 -26.21 3.28
N GLN A 144 -21.18 -24.89 3.04
CA GLN A 144 -22.40 -24.09 3.24
C GLN A 144 -23.50 -24.45 2.23
N HIS A 145 -23.13 -24.71 0.98
CA HIS A 145 -24.09 -25.08 -0.04
C HIS A 145 -24.69 -26.47 0.22
N ASP A 146 -23.85 -27.43 0.59
CA ASP A 146 -24.28 -28.82 0.89
C ASP A 146 -25.06 -28.90 2.22
N GLY A 147 -24.68 -28.08 3.23
CA GLY A 147 -25.42 -27.98 4.50
C GLY A 147 -26.82 -27.36 4.35
N ASN A 148 -27.01 -26.44 3.42
CA ASN A 148 -28.30 -25.79 3.17
C ASN A 148 -29.26 -26.71 2.38
N LEU A 149 -28.74 -27.65 1.60
CA LEU A 149 -29.56 -28.65 0.91
C LEU A 149 -30.08 -29.74 1.87
N ALA A 150 -29.29 -30.07 2.89
CA ALA A 150 -29.71 -31.09 3.89
C ALA A 150 -30.86 -30.62 4.80
N THR A 151 -31.00 -29.31 5.04
CA THR A 151 -32.08 -28.73 5.85
C THR A 151 -33.35 -28.42 5.07
N ALA A 152 -33.30 -28.42 3.73
CA ALA A 152 -34.46 -28.11 2.89
C ALA A 152 -35.38 -29.33 2.62
N PHE A 153 -34.97 -30.55 3.05
CA PHE A 153 -35.71 -31.81 2.81
C PHE A 153 -36.17 -32.52 4.10
N ASN A 154 -36.22 -31.83 5.25
CA ASN A 154 -36.78 -32.40 6.48
C ASN A 154 -38.02 -31.63 6.93
#